data_759d40f2b8ff6d08626651be98869910
#
_entry.id   759d40f2b8ff6d08626651be98869910
#
_cell.length_a   1.000
_cell.length_b   1.000
_cell.length_c   1.000
_cell.angle_alpha   90.00
_cell.angle_beta   90.00
_cell.angle_gamma   90.00
#
_symmetry.space_group_name_H-M   'P 1'
#
loop_
_entity.id
_entity.type
_entity.pdbx_description
1 polymer ?
#
loop_
_entity_poly.entity_id
_entity_poly.type
_entity_poly.pdbx_seq_one_letter_code
_entity_poly.pdbx_strand_id
1 'polypeptide(L)'
;MMESPAAQPAPGLGDLRIYYAAARYWVAFMLCILGFSQILRAPATGMLSELDAPLAEVSGLRLLLYFYDYSAGYAIIVGLLFVGAAALLLFPRSALIGALIALPMLANMTFLAVFFRAGLALTMFAVLLLFSVLFTISLHWPELREAIWDRQNTLWTRAPARTSPATAFVLRTAIVLAAFAFTYWLRSTRGAQDTPLGGAWTVESIERFGERHQANTVIDSASTIYFEPDFAHLAVLKTPDGRRQARFDVDPATSAVTIRTPFRQPARDVFRGFFSRADDRLTLDGRIGTDSVRIVLRDLR
;
A
#
# COMPACT_ATOMS: atom_id res chain seq x y z
N MET A 1 31.73 60.58 4.72
CA MET A 1 32.12 59.21 4.38
C MET A 1 30.94 58.30 4.75
N MET A 2 30.16 57.95 3.75
CA MET A 2 29.05 56.96 3.95
C MET A 2 29.64 55.57 3.67
N GLU A 3 29.70 54.73 4.71
CA GLU A 3 30.02 53.33 4.52
C GLU A 3 28.90 52.64 3.71
N SER A 4 29.33 52.11 2.59
CA SER A 4 28.44 51.27 1.74
C SER A 4 28.03 50.02 2.54
N PRO A 5 26.73 49.67 2.63
CA PRO A 5 26.31 48.48 3.33
C PRO A 5 26.90 47.27 2.58
N ALA A 6 27.68 46.48 3.31
CA ALA A 6 28.25 45.23 2.87
C ALA A 6 27.13 44.35 2.29
N ALA A 7 27.21 44.07 1.00
CA ALA A 7 26.28 43.15 0.32
C ALA A 7 26.31 41.79 1.05
N GLN A 8 25.17 41.37 1.61
CA GLN A 8 25.03 40.05 2.19
C GLN A 8 25.35 39.03 1.06
N PRO A 9 26.23 38.06 1.32
CA PRO A 9 26.51 37.02 0.35
C PRO A 9 25.20 36.31 -0.01
N ALA A 10 24.90 36.23 -1.29
CA ALA A 10 23.78 35.43 -1.80
C ALA A 10 23.84 34.02 -1.19
N PRO A 11 22.69 33.38 -0.84
CA PRO A 11 22.66 32.05 -0.25
C PRO A 11 23.56 31.13 -1.05
N GLY A 12 24.57 30.55 -0.37
CA GLY A 12 25.70 29.95 -1.02
C GLY A 12 25.26 28.80 -1.93
N LEU A 13 25.81 28.75 -3.15
CA LEU A 13 25.66 27.63 -4.10
C LEU A 13 25.91 26.25 -3.47
N GLY A 14 26.55 26.19 -2.28
CA GLY A 14 26.73 25.00 -1.47
C GLY A 14 25.43 24.43 -0.91
N ASP A 15 24.53 25.30 -0.44
CA ASP A 15 23.27 24.89 0.19
C ASP A 15 22.32 24.29 -0.85
N LEU A 16 22.25 24.87 -2.05
CA LEU A 16 21.40 24.38 -3.13
C LEU A 16 21.77 22.96 -3.59
N ARG A 17 23.07 22.63 -3.53
CA ARG A 17 23.56 21.28 -3.88
C ARG A 17 23.15 20.24 -2.86
N ILE A 18 23.08 20.59 -1.59
CA ILE A 18 22.64 19.70 -0.51
C ILE A 18 21.14 19.40 -0.69
N TYR A 19 20.32 20.43 -0.90
CA TYR A 19 18.88 20.26 -1.16
C TYR A 19 18.60 19.44 -2.42
N TYR A 20 19.35 19.65 -3.48
CA TYR A 20 19.28 18.85 -4.71
C TYR A 20 19.61 17.38 -4.44
N ALA A 21 20.71 17.11 -3.73
CA ALA A 21 21.08 15.73 -3.40
C ALA A 21 20.03 15.07 -2.51
N ALA A 22 19.53 15.80 -1.51
CA ALA A 22 18.47 15.31 -0.61
C ALA A 22 17.18 14.99 -1.38
N ALA A 23 16.68 15.90 -2.22
CA ALA A 23 15.48 15.68 -3.01
C ALA A 23 15.65 14.48 -3.96
N ARG A 24 16.77 14.37 -4.63
CA ARG A 24 17.08 13.28 -5.54
C ARG A 24 17.11 11.91 -4.86
N TYR A 25 17.80 11.81 -3.73
CA TYR A 25 17.85 10.55 -2.95
C TYR A 25 16.51 10.20 -2.31
N TRP A 26 15.77 11.21 -1.85
CA TRP A 26 14.41 11.03 -1.36
C TRP A 26 13.50 10.43 -2.43
N VAL A 27 13.46 11.04 -3.62
CA VAL A 27 12.63 10.53 -4.73
C VAL A 27 13.09 9.13 -5.13
N ALA A 28 14.40 8.88 -5.27
CA ALA A 28 14.90 7.56 -5.61
C ALA A 28 14.48 6.50 -4.59
N PHE A 29 14.57 6.80 -3.29
CA PHE A 29 14.13 5.91 -2.23
C PHE A 29 12.63 5.58 -2.33
N MET A 30 11.79 6.61 -2.52
CA MET A 30 10.35 6.42 -2.64
C MET A 30 9.95 5.66 -3.90
N LEU A 31 10.61 5.93 -5.03
CA LEU A 31 10.39 5.17 -6.27
C LEU A 31 10.83 3.70 -6.12
N CYS A 32 11.91 3.42 -5.38
CA CYS A 32 12.29 2.05 -5.05
C CYS A 32 11.19 1.35 -4.23
N ILE A 33 10.65 2.02 -3.19
CA ILE A 33 9.56 1.45 -2.39
C ILE A 33 8.34 1.16 -3.26
N LEU A 34 7.91 2.12 -4.07
CA LEU A 34 6.78 1.96 -4.99
C LEU A 34 7.03 0.82 -5.98
N GLY A 35 8.22 0.78 -6.57
CA GLY A 35 8.59 -0.26 -7.53
C GLY A 35 8.66 -1.65 -6.92
N PHE A 36 9.32 -1.80 -5.78
CA PHE A 36 9.38 -3.10 -5.09
C PHE A 36 8.02 -3.53 -4.56
N SER A 37 7.15 -2.60 -4.12
CA SER A 37 5.79 -2.95 -3.72
C SER A 37 4.98 -3.57 -4.86
N GLN A 38 5.16 -3.09 -6.07
CA GLN A 38 4.53 -3.66 -7.27
C GLN A 38 5.13 -5.02 -7.64
N ILE A 39 6.46 -5.14 -7.66
CA ILE A 39 7.16 -6.38 -8.03
C ILE A 39 6.88 -7.51 -7.03
N LEU A 40 6.95 -7.20 -5.74
CA LEU A 40 6.71 -8.16 -4.67
C LEU A 40 5.21 -8.42 -4.45
N ARG A 41 4.34 -7.73 -5.19
CA ARG A 41 2.89 -7.80 -5.00
C ARG A 41 2.56 -7.66 -3.52
N ALA A 42 3.15 -6.65 -2.87
CA ALA A 42 2.79 -6.31 -1.50
C ALA A 42 1.28 -6.09 -1.46
N PRO A 43 0.55 -6.72 -0.53
CA PRO A 43 -0.90 -6.85 -0.60
C PRO A 43 -1.57 -5.48 -0.60
N ALA A 44 -1.88 -5.00 -1.79
CA ALA A 44 -2.91 -4.02 -2.04
C ALA A 44 -4.18 -4.75 -2.48
N THR A 45 -4.11 -6.09 -2.47
CA THR A 45 -5.13 -7.01 -2.92
C THR A 45 -6.45 -6.67 -2.28
N GLY A 46 -7.46 -6.62 -3.12
CA GLY A 46 -8.81 -6.36 -2.69
C GLY A 46 -9.26 -7.37 -1.64
N MET A 47 -10.07 -6.93 -0.72
CA MET A 47 -10.73 -7.82 0.22
C MET A 47 -11.60 -8.81 -0.55
N LEU A 48 -11.62 -10.08 -0.17
CA LEU A 48 -12.52 -11.09 -0.75
C LEU A 48 -13.98 -10.63 -0.72
N SER A 49 -14.36 -9.95 0.35
CA SER A 49 -15.68 -9.34 0.52
C SER A 49 -15.99 -8.26 -0.51
N GLU A 50 -14.99 -7.57 -1.05
CA GLU A 50 -15.19 -6.53 -2.06
C GLU A 50 -15.31 -7.11 -3.47
N LEU A 51 -14.75 -8.30 -3.73
CA LEU A 51 -14.89 -9.00 -5.03
C LEU A 51 -16.35 -9.38 -5.33
N ASP A 52 -17.15 -9.57 -4.31
CA ASP A 52 -18.60 -9.82 -4.39
C ASP A 52 -19.43 -8.52 -4.26
N ALA A 53 -18.78 -7.35 -4.29
CA ALA A 53 -19.48 -6.07 -4.22
C ALA A 53 -19.96 -5.62 -5.59
N PRO A 54 -21.19 -5.05 -5.68
CA PRO A 54 -21.58 -4.26 -6.83
C PRO A 54 -20.56 -3.13 -7.06
N LEU A 55 -20.17 -2.90 -8.32
CA LEU A 55 -19.16 -1.90 -8.67
C LEU A 55 -19.48 -0.49 -8.12
N ALA A 56 -20.78 -0.17 -7.98
CA ALA A 56 -21.25 1.09 -7.42
C ALA A 56 -20.92 1.29 -5.93
N GLU A 57 -20.68 0.21 -5.20
CA GLU A 57 -20.31 0.25 -3.77
C GLU A 57 -18.80 0.29 -3.53
N VAL A 58 -18.00 0.00 -4.57
CA VAL A 58 -16.54 -0.02 -4.47
C VAL A 58 -15.98 1.39 -4.57
N SER A 59 -15.12 1.78 -3.62
CA SER A 59 -14.50 3.12 -3.67
C SER A 59 -13.58 3.26 -4.88
N GLY A 60 -13.45 4.49 -5.41
CA GLY A 60 -12.58 4.78 -6.56
C GLY A 60 -11.13 4.31 -6.34
N LEU A 61 -10.58 4.52 -5.13
CA LEU A 61 -9.24 4.03 -4.79
C LEU A 61 -9.13 2.50 -4.91
N ARG A 62 -10.16 1.75 -4.49
CA ARG A 62 -10.17 0.29 -4.59
C ARG A 62 -10.24 -0.17 -6.03
N LEU A 63 -11.06 0.47 -6.86
CA LEU A 63 -11.09 0.19 -8.30
C LEU A 63 -9.72 0.38 -8.95
N LEU A 64 -8.99 1.43 -8.55
CA LEU A 64 -7.64 1.67 -9.03
C LEU A 64 -6.67 0.56 -8.60
N LEU A 65 -6.73 0.12 -7.34
CA LEU A 65 -5.89 -0.96 -6.84
C LEU A 65 -6.20 -2.27 -7.56
N TYR A 66 -7.47 -2.59 -7.80
CA TYR A 66 -7.87 -3.78 -8.58
C TYR A 66 -7.35 -3.73 -10.01
N PHE A 67 -7.33 -2.56 -10.64
CA PHE A 67 -6.75 -2.40 -11.97
C PHE A 67 -5.27 -2.82 -12.00
N TYR A 68 -4.49 -2.40 -11.01
CA TYR A 68 -3.07 -2.80 -10.91
C TYR A 68 -2.90 -4.27 -10.56
N ASP A 69 -3.76 -4.83 -9.71
CA ASP A 69 -3.68 -6.22 -9.27
C ASP A 69 -4.20 -7.23 -10.32
N TYR A 70 -5.03 -6.75 -11.27
CA TYR A 70 -5.61 -7.60 -12.30
C TYR A 70 -4.56 -8.31 -13.14
N SER A 71 -3.46 -7.65 -13.47
CA SER A 71 -2.38 -8.21 -14.27
C SER A 71 -1.03 -8.19 -13.54
N ALA A 72 -0.56 -9.36 -13.13
CA ALA A 72 0.77 -9.51 -12.53
C ALA A 72 1.89 -8.99 -13.44
N GLY A 73 1.80 -9.28 -14.75
CA GLY A 73 2.79 -8.80 -15.71
C GLY A 73 2.83 -7.28 -15.81
N TYR A 74 1.67 -6.62 -15.81
CA TYR A 74 1.58 -5.18 -15.82
C TYR A 74 2.18 -4.57 -14.56
N ALA A 75 1.84 -5.09 -13.39
CA ALA A 75 2.38 -4.62 -12.11
C ALA A 75 3.91 -4.73 -12.07
N ILE A 76 4.48 -5.86 -12.54
CA ILE A 76 5.94 -6.04 -12.61
C ILE A 76 6.58 -5.03 -13.56
N ILE A 77 6.02 -4.79 -14.74
CA ILE A 77 6.55 -3.81 -15.70
C ILE A 77 6.55 -2.40 -15.10
N VAL A 78 5.44 -1.98 -14.49
CA VAL A 78 5.34 -0.68 -13.80
C VAL A 78 6.34 -0.61 -12.66
N GLY A 79 6.49 -1.66 -11.87
CA GLY A 79 7.48 -1.75 -10.80
C GLY A 79 8.91 -1.61 -11.29
N LEU A 80 9.26 -2.28 -12.39
CA LEU A 80 10.58 -2.18 -13.02
C LEU A 80 10.85 -0.77 -13.56
N LEU A 81 9.85 -0.08 -14.11
CA LEU A 81 9.98 1.31 -14.54
C LEU A 81 10.27 2.24 -13.34
N PHE A 82 9.60 2.07 -12.21
CA PHE A 82 9.89 2.83 -10.99
C PHE A 82 11.31 2.57 -10.47
N VAL A 83 11.73 1.31 -10.37
CA VAL A 83 13.08 0.94 -9.92
C VAL A 83 14.13 1.44 -10.91
N GLY A 84 13.88 1.34 -12.21
CA GLY A 84 14.76 1.85 -13.25
C GLY A 84 14.96 3.37 -13.17
N ALA A 85 13.86 4.13 -13.02
CA ALA A 85 13.92 5.58 -12.81
C ALA A 85 14.68 5.94 -11.53
N ALA A 86 14.45 5.20 -10.43
CA ALA A 86 15.18 5.35 -9.18
C ALA A 86 16.68 5.10 -9.36
N ALA A 87 17.05 4.03 -10.03
CA ALA A 87 18.44 3.70 -10.32
C ALA A 87 19.13 4.83 -11.10
N LEU A 88 18.47 5.38 -12.11
CA LEU A 88 19.00 6.52 -12.87
C LEU A 88 19.16 7.78 -11.99
N LEU A 89 18.22 8.04 -11.09
CA LEU A 89 18.28 9.16 -10.15
C LEU A 89 19.45 9.04 -9.17
N LEU A 90 19.87 7.83 -8.80
CA LEU A 90 20.99 7.62 -7.88
C LEU A 90 22.34 8.06 -8.47
N PHE A 91 22.48 8.12 -9.79
CA PHE A 91 23.71 8.57 -10.45
C PHE A 91 23.57 10.01 -10.93
N PRO A 92 24.47 10.94 -10.55
CA PRO A 92 24.37 12.34 -10.92
C PRO A 92 24.31 12.58 -12.44
N ARG A 93 24.98 11.71 -13.22
CA ARG A 93 25.04 11.84 -14.69
C ARG A 93 23.74 11.48 -15.39
N SER A 94 22.96 10.57 -14.85
CA SER A 94 21.69 10.10 -15.42
C SER A 94 20.47 10.62 -14.65
N ALA A 95 20.68 11.45 -13.63
CA ALA A 95 19.62 11.93 -12.76
C ALA A 95 18.51 12.68 -13.51
N LEU A 96 18.87 13.48 -14.51
CA LEU A 96 17.90 14.17 -15.36
C LEU A 96 17.03 13.19 -16.15
N ILE A 97 17.63 12.13 -16.72
CA ILE A 97 16.90 11.09 -17.45
C ILE A 97 15.96 10.36 -16.50
N GLY A 98 16.44 9.99 -15.30
CA GLY A 98 15.61 9.36 -14.27
C GLY A 98 14.44 10.25 -13.85
N ALA A 99 14.65 11.55 -13.68
CA ALA A 99 13.61 12.51 -13.35
C ALA A 99 12.59 12.67 -14.48
N LEU A 100 13.01 12.69 -15.73
CA LEU A 100 12.14 12.77 -16.90
C LEU A 100 11.27 11.51 -17.07
N ILE A 101 11.80 10.33 -16.76
CA ILE A 101 11.02 9.09 -16.75
C ILE A 101 10.02 9.08 -15.57
N ALA A 102 10.46 9.51 -14.39
CA ALA A 102 9.62 9.56 -13.20
C ALA A 102 8.49 10.58 -13.30
N LEU A 103 8.70 11.70 -14.01
CA LEU A 103 7.74 12.80 -14.12
C LEU A 103 6.34 12.35 -14.59
N PRO A 104 6.17 11.72 -15.77
CA PRO A 104 4.85 11.29 -16.23
C PRO A 104 4.23 10.23 -15.32
N MET A 105 5.03 9.36 -14.72
CA MET A 105 4.54 8.33 -13.80
C MET A 105 3.97 8.97 -12.52
N LEU A 106 4.70 9.92 -11.91
CA LEU A 106 4.26 10.61 -10.70
C LEU A 106 3.13 11.61 -10.99
N ALA A 107 3.12 12.25 -12.14
CA ALA A 107 2.00 13.09 -12.57
C ALA A 107 0.72 12.26 -12.69
N ASN A 108 0.77 11.11 -13.38
CA ASN A 108 -0.35 10.18 -13.46
C ASN A 108 -0.80 9.71 -12.07
N MET A 109 0.13 9.31 -11.20
CA MET A 109 -0.16 8.90 -9.82
C MET A 109 -0.86 10.01 -9.03
N THR A 110 -0.42 11.27 -9.20
CA THR A 110 -1.03 12.43 -8.55
C THR A 110 -2.46 12.66 -9.06
N PHE A 111 -2.67 12.59 -10.38
CA PHE A 111 -4.03 12.70 -10.95
C PHE A 111 -4.94 11.59 -10.44
N LEU A 112 -4.46 10.35 -10.43
CA LEU A 112 -5.23 9.23 -9.89
C LEU A 112 -5.58 9.45 -8.41
N ALA A 113 -4.63 9.92 -7.58
CA ALA A 113 -4.89 10.20 -6.17
C ALA A 113 -5.97 11.28 -5.97
N VAL A 114 -5.99 12.31 -6.80
CA VAL A 114 -6.97 13.39 -6.76
C VAL A 114 -8.34 12.91 -7.25
N PHE A 115 -8.41 12.38 -8.47
CA PHE A 115 -9.68 12.05 -9.12
C PHE A 115 -10.37 10.83 -8.50
N PHE A 116 -9.62 9.86 -8.03
CA PHE A 116 -10.15 8.68 -7.34
C PHE A 116 -10.32 8.89 -5.82
N ARG A 117 -10.12 10.13 -5.33
CA ARG A 117 -10.30 10.48 -3.92
C ARG A 117 -9.55 9.54 -2.98
N ALA A 118 -8.27 9.32 -3.26
CA ALA A 118 -7.42 8.39 -2.51
C ALA A 118 -7.18 8.77 -1.03
N GLY A 119 -7.74 9.89 -0.61
CA GLY A 119 -7.58 10.45 0.73
C GLY A 119 -6.45 11.48 0.80
N LEU A 120 -6.55 12.39 1.78
CA LEU A 120 -5.66 13.56 1.89
C LEU A 120 -4.18 13.14 2.02
N ALA A 121 -3.90 12.16 2.86
CA ALA A 121 -2.51 11.73 3.13
C ALA A 121 -1.81 11.21 1.87
N LEU A 122 -2.48 10.32 1.10
CA LEU A 122 -1.92 9.75 -0.13
C LEU A 122 -1.78 10.81 -1.23
N THR A 123 -2.77 11.71 -1.35
CA THR A 123 -2.71 12.82 -2.30
C THR A 123 -1.56 13.77 -1.98
N MET A 124 -1.39 14.18 -0.72
CA MET A 124 -0.27 15.03 -0.30
C MET A 124 1.08 14.36 -0.57
N PHE A 125 1.18 13.07 -0.30
CA PHE A 125 2.39 12.30 -0.58
C PHE A 125 2.73 12.29 -2.08
N ALA A 126 1.75 12.02 -2.96
CA ALA A 126 1.95 12.03 -4.40
C ALA A 126 2.35 13.43 -4.93
N VAL A 127 1.70 14.48 -4.44
CA VAL A 127 2.03 15.87 -4.76
C VAL A 127 3.45 16.22 -4.33
N LEU A 128 3.87 15.84 -3.12
CA LEU A 128 5.22 16.09 -2.61
C LEU A 128 6.28 15.41 -3.49
N LEU A 129 6.05 14.16 -3.91
CA LEU A 129 6.95 13.45 -4.81
C LEU A 129 7.04 14.14 -6.18
N LEU A 130 5.89 14.53 -6.74
CA LEU A 130 5.85 15.25 -8.03
C LEU A 130 6.63 16.57 -7.94
N PHE A 131 6.41 17.37 -6.89
CA PHE A 131 7.17 18.60 -6.68
C PHE A 131 8.67 18.35 -6.51
N SER A 132 9.06 17.28 -5.83
CA SER A 132 10.48 16.94 -5.66
C SER A 132 11.15 16.59 -7.00
N VAL A 133 10.43 15.93 -7.91
CA VAL A 133 10.91 15.64 -9.27
C VAL A 133 10.98 16.93 -10.11
N LEU A 134 9.95 17.76 -10.06
CA LEU A 134 9.94 19.05 -10.75
C LEU A 134 11.08 19.96 -10.26
N PHE A 135 11.34 19.97 -8.95
CA PHE A 135 12.48 20.68 -8.38
C PHE A 135 13.82 20.14 -8.93
N THR A 136 13.97 18.81 -9.01
CA THR A 136 15.16 18.18 -9.60
C THR A 136 15.35 18.60 -11.07
N ILE A 137 14.28 18.64 -11.85
CA ILE A 137 14.31 19.05 -13.26
C ILE A 137 14.59 20.54 -13.38
N SER A 138 14.02 21.39 -12.52
CA SER A 138 14.20 22.85 -12.59
C SER A 138 15.65 23.27 -12.41
N LEU A 139 16.42 22.53 -11.61
CA LEU A 139 17.85 22.78 -11.43
C LEU A 139 18.70 22.41 -12.66
N HIS A 140 18.15 21.54 -13.54
CA HIS A 140 18.76 21.16 -14.82
C HIS A 140 18.11 21.87 -16.00
N TRP A 141 17.29 22.90 -15.73
CA TRP A 141 16.57 23.62 -16.78
C TRP A 141 17.48 24.24 -17.85
N PRO A 142 18.64 24.87 -17.51
CA PRO A 142 19.57 25.39 -18.51
C PRO A 142 20.07 24.30 -19.46
N GLU A 143 20.49 23.15 -18.89
CA GLU A 143 20.98 21.99 -19.66
C GLU A 143 19.89 21.40 -20.55
N LEU A 144 18.67 21.32 -20.03
CA LEU A 144 17.51 20.82 -20.75
C LEU A 144 17.12 21.75 -21.88
N ARG A 145 17.13 23.06 -21.64
CA ARG A 145 16.88 24.09 -22.66
C ARG A 145 17.90 24.04 -23.79
N GLU A 146 19.19 23.96 -23.45
CA GLU A 146 20.25 23.82 -24.45
C GLU A 146 20.09 22.53 -25.27
N ALA A 147 19.75 21.41 -24.63
CA ALA A 147 19.57 20.14 -25.32
C ALA A 147 18.36 20.14 -26.27
N ILE A 148 17.28 20.84 -25.91
CA ILE A 148 16.04 20.90 -26.70
C ILE A 148 16.14 21.96 -27.79
N TRP A 149 16.73 23.15 -27.50
CA TRP A 149 16.78 24.29 -28.42
C TRP A 149 18.09 24.43 -29.15
N ASP A 150 19.25 24.22 -28.48
CA ASP A 150 20.57 24.31 -29.07
C ASP A 150 21.13 22.90 -29.30
N ARG A 151 21.00 22.40 -30.50
CA ARG A 151 21.47 21.07 -30.94
C ARG A 151 22.98 20.80 -30.78
N GLN A 152 23.75 21.68 -30.15
CA GLN A 152 25.23 21.61 -30.15
C GLN A 152 25.88 21.19 -28.85
N ASN A 153 25.19 21.07 -27.73
CA ASN A 153 25.85 20.73 -26.46
C ASN A 153 25.46 19.36 -25.93
N THR A 154 26.48 18.58 -25.65
CA THR A 154 26.38 17.26 -25.04
C THR A 154 25.88 17.34 -23.59
N LEU A 155 24.78 16.64 -23.26
CA LEU A 155 24.16 16.49 -21.93
C LEU A 155 25.09 15.95 -20.81
N TRP A 156 26.42 15.92 -21.05
CA TRP A 156 27.36 15.17 -20.21
C TRP A 156 28.48 16.02 -19.61
N THR A 157 28.20 17.19 -19.07
CA THR A 157 29.20 17.94 -18.31
C THR A 157 29.43 17.31 -16.96
N ARG A 158 30.68 16.92 -16.70
CA ARG A 158 31.14 16.32 -15.44
C ARG A 158 31.01 17.31 -14.28
N ALA A 159 30.03 17.15 -13.42
CA ALA A 159 30.08 17.75 -12.09
C ALA A 159 31.17 17.05 -11.25
N PRO A 160 32.13 17.81 -10.63
CA PRO A 160 33.14 17.19 -9.79
C PRO A 160 32.50 16.53 -8.58
N ALA A 161 32.65 15.22 -8.46
CA ALA A 161 32.16 14.47 -7.31
C ALA A 161 33.03 14.83 -6.09
N ARG A 162 32.46 15.49 -5.10
CA ARG A 162 33.11 15.81 -3.81
C ARG A 162 33.14 14.61 -2.84
N THR A 163 32.38 13.56 -3.12
CA THR A 163 32.36 12.34 -2.33
C THR A 163 33.27 11.30 -2.95
N SER A 164 34.00 10.54 -2.12
CA SER A 164 34.81 9.44 -2.63
C SER A 164 33.91 8.44 -3.39
N PRO A 165 34.40 7.80 -4.43
CA PRO A 165 33.61 6.85 -5.21
C PRO A 165 33.08 5.70 -4.34
N ALA A 166 33.83 5.29 -3.30
CA ALA A 166 33.43 4.26 -2.36
C ALA A 166 32.25 4.68 -1.49
N THR A 167 32.28 5.89 -0.89
CA THR A 167 31.15 6.38 -0.08
C THR A 167 29.90 6.59 -0.92
N ALA A 168 30.04 7.06 -2.15
CA ALA A 168 28.90 7.20 -3.07
C ALA A 168 28.31 5.83 -3.43
N PHE A 169 29.14 4.81 -3.65
CA PHE A 169 28.67 3.45 -3.92
C PHE A 169 27.93 2.87 -2.72
N VAL A 170 28.52 2.95 -1.52
CA VAL A 170 27.91 2.45 -0.28
C VAL A 170 26.55 3.12 -0.04
N LEU A 171 26.45 4.45 -0.20
CA LEU A 171 25.20 5.17 0.01
C LEU A 171 24.11 4.72 -0.97
N ARG A 172 24.43 4.56 -2.25
CA ARG A 172 23.48 4.12 -3.28
C ARG A 172 22.97 2.71 -3.00
N THR A 173 23.89 1.79 -2.69
CA THR A 173 23.54 0.41 -2.34
C THR A 173 22.69 0.36 -1.08
N ALA A 174 23.02 1.15 -0.05
CA ALA A 174 22.25 1.25 1.18
C ALA A 174 20.82 1.71 0.95
N ILE A 175 20.60 2.70 0.06
CA ILE A 175 19.26 3.20 -0.29
C ILE A 175 18.41 2.08 -0.93
N VAL A 176 18.96 1.37 -1.90
CA VAL A 176 18.22 0.29 -2.58
C VAL A 176 17.91 -0.85 -1.62
N LEU A 177 18.91 -1.27 -0.82
CA LEU A 177 18.72 -2.35 0.17
C LEU A 177 17.73 -1.93 1.27
N ALA A 178 17.79 -0.69 1.76
CA ALA A 178 16.84 -0.19 2.75
C ALA A 178 15.40 -0.16 2.21
N ALA A 179 15.20 0.29 0.96
CA ALA A 179 13.90 0.29 0.32
C ALA A 179 13.36 -1.14 0.14
N PHE A 180 14.21 -2.05 -0.32
CA PHE A 180 13.82 -3.47 -0.47
C PHE A 180 13.48 -4.10 0.89
N ALA A 181 14.34 -3.93 1.90
CA ALA A 181 14.13 -4.47 3.23
C ALA A 181 12.86 -3.90 3.88
N PHE A 182 12.60 -2.61 3.72
CA PHE A 182 11.38 -1.96 4.22
C PHE A 182 10.13 -2.52 3.54
N THR A 183 10.15 -2.69 2.22
CA THR A 183 9.02 -3.26 1.48
C THR A 183 8.80 -4.72 1.85
N TYR A 184 9.87 -5.49 1.97
CA TYR A 184 9.80 -6.89 2.41
C TYR A 184 9.25 -7.01 3.83
N TRP A 185 9.69 -6.15 4.74
CA TRP A 185 9.18 -6.08 6.11
C TRP A 185 7.68 -5.73 6.12
N LEU A 186 7.25 -4.71 5.34
CA LEU A 186 5.83 -4.39 5.21
C LEU A 186 5.01 -5.57 4.70
N ARG A 187 5.54 -6.32 3.75
CA ARG A 187 4.88 -7.52 3.25
C ARG A 187 4.82 -8.61 4.32
N SER A 188 5.91 -8.88 5.03
CA SER A 188 5.97 -9.92 6.06
C SER A 188 5.08 -9.62 7.27
N THR A 189 4.91 -8.34 7.62
CA THR A 189 4.05 -7.91 8.74
C THR A 189 2.57 -7.82 8.36
N ARG A 190 2.26 -7.62 7.08
CA ARG A 190 0.90 -7.57 6.54
C ARG A 190 0.53 -8.84 5.79
N GLY A 191 1.52 -9.70 5.56
CA GLY A 191 1.35 -10.92 4.78
C GLY A 191 0.32 -11.86 5.36
N ALA A 192 -0.33 -12.56 4.46
CA ALA A 192 -1.30 -13.58 4.72
C ALA A 192 -0.92 -14.42 5.94
N GLN A 193 -1.63 -14.25 7.02
CA GLN A 193 -1.66 -15.30 8.01
C GLN A 193 -2.42 -16.44 7.33
N ASP A 194 -1.73 -17.55 7.07
CA ASP A 194 -2.37 -18.81 6.66
C ASP A 194 -3.31 -19.23 7.80
N THR A 195 -4.42 -18.53 7.90
CA THR A 195 -5.45 -18.89 8.86
C THR A 195 -6.26 -20.03 8.27
N PRO A 196 -6.49 -21.11 9.00
CA PRO A 196 -7.29 -22.22 8.53
C PRO A 196 -8.73 -21.82 8.17
N LEU A 197 -9.17 -20.63 8.59
CA LEU A 197 -10.47 -20.04 8.30
C LEU A 197 -10.47 -19.18 7.03
N GLY A 198 -9.29 -18.79 6.47
CA GLY A 198 -9.18 -17.86 5.35
C GLY A 198 -10.05 -18.31 4.17
N GLY A 199 -10.90 -17.40 3.66
CA GLY A 199 -11.78 -17.68 2.53
C GLY A 199 -13.14 -16.99 2.64
N ALA A 200 -13.96 -17.23 1.62
CA ALA A 200 -15.35 -16.77 1.54
C ALA A 200 -16.30 -17.95 1.83
N TRP A 201 -17.15 -17.79 2.81
CA TRP A 201 -17.99 -18.83 3.33
C TRP A 201 -19.46 -18.42 3.32
N THR A 202 -20.30 -19.19 2.66
CA THR A 202 -21.76 -19.02 2.72
C THR A 202 -22.32 -19.68 3.98
N VAL A 203 -23.19 -18.99 4.68
CA VAL A 203 -23.87 -19.54 5.86
C VAL A 203 -24.96 -20.51 5.39
N GLU A 204 -24.81 -21.81 5.69
CA GLU A 204 -25.81 -22.83 5.40
C GLU A 204 -26.88 -22.89 6.50
N SER A 205 -26.45 -22.93 7.75
CA SER A 205 -27.36 -22.95 8.89
C SER A 205 -26.75 -22.33 10.13
N ILE A 206 -27.61 -21.74 10.96
CA ILE A 206 -27.28 -21.26 12.29
C ILE A 206 -28.27 -21.90 13.26
N GLU A 207 -27.77 -22.81 14.08
CA GLU A 207 -28.56 -23.50 15.11
C GLU A 207 -28.24 -22.88 16.47
N ARG A 208 -29.25 -22.49 17.21
CA ARG A 208 -29.13 -22.00 18.58
C ARG A 208 -29.74 -22.97 19.56
N PHE A 209 -29.02 -23.25 20.61
CA PHE A 209 -29.43 -24.11 21.70
C PHE A 209 -29.49 -23.28 22.99
N GLY A 210 -30.68 -22.95 23.49
CA GLY A 210 -30.87 -22.15 24.71
C GLY A 210 -32.32 -21.70 24.89
N GLU A 211 -32.70 -21.39 26.13
CA GLU A 211 -34.09 -21.01 26.50
C GLU A 211 -34.46 -19.56 26.14
N ARG A 212 -33.48 -18.72 25.83
CA ARG A 212 -33.72 -17.30 25.48
C ARG A 212 -33.10 -16.98 24.11
N HIS A 213 -33.94 -17.07 23.09
CA HIS A 213 -33.58 -16.53 21.77
C HIS A 213 -33.49 -15.01 21.85
N GLN A 214 -32.31 -14.47 22.18
CA GLN A 214 -32.05 -13.07 21.90
C GLN A 214 -31.81 -12.97 20.39
N ALA A 215 -32.88 -12.75 19.63
CA ALA A 215 -32.88 -12.51 18.21
C ALA A 215 -32.05 -11.26 17.90
N ASN A 216 -31.36 -11.29 16.76
CA ASN A 216 -30.65 -10.23 16.09
C ASN A 216 -29.24 -9.88 16.59
N THR A 217 -28.36 -10.84 16.62
CA THR A 217 -26.93 -10.51 16.49
C THR A 217 -26.58 -10.34 15.00
N VAL A 218 -25.57 -9.52 14.70
CA VAL A 218 -25.10 -9.32 13.32
C VAL A 218 -24.71 -10.66 12.65
N ILE A 219 -24.27 -11.63 13.44
CA ILE A 219 -23.90 -12.97 12.96
C ILE A 219 -25.13 -13.74 12.46
N ASP A 220 -26.28 -13.62 13.13
CA ASP A 220 -27.50 -14.35 12.74
C ASP A 220 -28.07 -13.88 11.39
N SER A 221 -27.85 -12.63 11.05
CA SER A 221 -28.31 -12.03 9.77
C SER A 221 -27.28 -12.18 8.66
N ALA A 222 -26.11 -12.77 8.93
CA ALA A 222 -25.08 -12.93 7.94
C ALA A 222 -25.44 -14.04 6.94
N SER A 223 -25.42 -13.70 5.65
CA SER A 223 -25.55 -14.66 4.55
C SER A 223 -24.20 -15.23 4.12
N THR A 224 -23.15 -14.44 4.26
CA THR A 224 -21.78 -14.80 3.88
C THR A 224 -20.80 -14.23 4.90
N ILE A 225 -19.78 -14.99 5.24
CA ILE A 225 -18.69 -14.56 6.11
C ILE A 225 -17.38 -14.67 5.32
N TYR A 226 -16.67 -13.56 5.19
CA TYR A 226 -15.36 -13.49 4.58
C TYR A 226 -14.32 -13.40 5.68
N PHE A 227 -13.43 -14.37 5.79
CA PHE A 227 -12.22 -14.29 6.61
C PHE A 227 -11.08 -13.85 5.69
N GLU A 228 -10.68 -12.58 5.80
CA GLU A 228 -9.73 -11.95 4.88
C GLU A 228 -8.31 -12.48 5.12
N PRO A 229 -7.71 -13.20 4.16
CA PRO A 229 -6.39 -13.79 4.35
C PRO A 229 -5.28 -12.73 4.41
N ASP A 230 -5.45 -11.62 3.68
CA ASP A 230 -4.44 -10.57 3.56
C ASP A 230 -4.56 -9.47 4.64
N PHE A 231 -5.61 -9.53 5.45
CA PHE A 231 -5.85 -8.58 6.54
C PHE A 231 -5.95 -9.33 7.86
N ALA A 232 -4.88 -9.27 8.63
CA ALA A 232 -4.83 -9.93 9.93
C ALA A 232 -6.05 -9.57 10.78
N HIS A 233 -6.75 -10.61 11.23
CA HIS A 233 -7.89 -10.48 12.14
C HIS A 233 -9.14 -9.79 11.59
N LEU A 234 -9.26 -9.57 10.28
CA LEU A 234 -10.45 -8.97 9.69
C LEU A 234 -11.38 -10.03 9.12
N ALA A 235 -12.62 -10.06 9.63
CA ALA A 235 -13.73 -10.75 9.00
C ALA A 235 -14.77 -9.73 8.53
N VAL A 236 -15.44 -10.02 7.42
CA VAL A 236 -16.55 -9.20 6.92
C VAL A 236 -17.79 -10.08 6.82
N LEU A 237 -18.86 -9.66 7.47
CA LEU A 237 -20.14 -10.32 7.45
C LEU A 237 -21.05 -9.60 6.45
N LYS A 238 -21.54 -10.30 5.46
CA LYS A 238 -22.55 -9.79 4.50
C LYS A 238 -23.93 -10.05 5.10
N THR A 239 -24.64 -8.97 5.38
CA THR A 239 -26.00 -9.00 5.94
C THR A 239 -26.97 -8.31 4.99
N PRO A 240 -28.30 -8.47 5.13
CA PRO A 240 -29.28 -7.74 4.33
C PRO A 240 -29.11 -6.22 4.42
N ASP A 241 -28.66 -5.70 5.57
CA ASP A 241 -28.44 -4.28 5.82
C ASP A 241 -27.10 -3.76 5.28
N GLY A 242 -26.29 -4.61 4.63
CA GLY A 242 -24.98 -4.28 4.10
C GLY A 242 -23.85 -5.08 4.73
N ARG A 243 -22.61 -4.59 4.61
CA ARG A 243 -21.40 -5.28 5.08
C ARG A 243 -20.97 -4.77 6.45
N ARG A 244 -20.73 -5.68 7.38
CA ARG A 244 -20.29 -5.39 8.74
C ARG A 244 -18.89 -5.96 8.98
N GLN A 245 -17.96 -5.11 9.39
CA GLN A 245 -16.62 -5.55 9.76
C GLN A 245 -16.62 -6.14 11.17
N ALA A 246 -15.96 -7.28 11.31
CA ALA A 246 -15.72 -7.98 12.56
C ALA A 246 -14.22 -8.23 12.72
N ARG A 247 -13.79 -8.34 13.97
CA ARG A 247 -12.46 -8.83 14.29
C ARG A 247 -12.55 -10.30 14.65
N PHE A 248 -11.69 -11.13 14.09
CA PHE A 248 -11.55 -12.52 14.52
C PHE A 248 -10.13 -12.81 15.02
N ASP A 249 -10.06 -13.68 16.01
CA ASP A 249 -8.81 -14.19 16.55
C ASP A 249 -8.89 -15.72 16.52
N VAL A 250 -7.86 -16.39 16.02
CA VAL A 250 -7.79 -17.85 15.88
C VAL A 250 -6.55 -18.37 16.58
N ASP A 251 -6.71 -19.43 17.32
CA ASP A 251 -5.61 -20.24 17.82
C ASP A 251 -5.61 -21.59 17.07
N PRO A 252 -4.70 -21.81 16.13
CA PRO A 252 -4.65 -23.04 15.35
C PRO A 252 -4.34 -24.28 16.19
N ALA A 253 -3.65 -24.13 17.33
CA ALA A 253 -3.27 -25.25 18.18
C ALA A 253 -4.47 -25.84 18.94
N THR A 254 -5.40 -24.98 19.36
CA THR A 254 -6.60 -25.39 20.10
C THR A 254 -7.86 -25.40 19.25
N SER A 255 -7.75 -24.99 17.96
CA SER A 255 -8.90 -24.74 17.08
C SER A 255 -9.91 -23.73 17.66
N ALA A 256 -9.46 -22.87 18.57
CA ALA A 256 -10.32 -21.87 19.17
C ALA A 256 -10.47 -20.66 18.25
N VAL A 257 -11.69 -20.13 18.16
CA VAL A 257 -12.01 -18.94 17.39
C VAL A 257 -12.86 -17.98 18.21
N THR A 258 -12.52 -16.68 18.11
CA THR A 258 -13.31 -15.60 18.71
C THR A 258 -13.63 -14.60 17.61
N ILE A 259 -14.91 -14.25 17.44
CA ILE A 259 -15.35 -13.23 16.47
C ILE A 259 -16.02 -12.09 17.26
N ARG A 260 -15.59 -10.86 17.05
CA ARG A 260 -16.08 -9.66 17.76
C ARG A 260 -16.64 -8.65 16.75
N THR A 261 -17.86 -8.22 16.96
CA THR A 261 -18.51 -7.17 16.17
C THR A 261 -18.89 -5.97 17.05
N PRO A 262 -18.69 -4.72 16.63
CA PRO A 262 -17.97 -4.29 15.42
C PRO A 262 -16.45 -4.48 15.55
N PHE A 263 -15.72 -4.35 14.46
CA PHE A 263 -14.25 -4.45 14.41
C PHE A 263 -13.55 -3.49 15.38
N ARG A 264 -14.12 -2.26 15.55
CA ARG A 264 -13.65 -1.24 16.49
C ARG A 264 -14.46 -1.31 17.78
N GLN A 265 -13.79 -1.25 18.92
CA GLN A 265 -14.39 -1.31 20.27
C GLN A 265 -15.39 -0.17 20.56
N PRO A 266 -16.38 -0.41 21.50
CA PRO A 266 -16.62 -1.65 22.22
C PRO A 266 -17.33 -2.71 21.35
N ALA A 267 -16.87 -3.96 21.43
CA ALA A 267 -17.55 -5.06 20.78
C ALA A 267 -18.89 -5.33 21.49
N ARG A 268 -19.96 -5.41 20.71
CA ARG A 268 -21.31 -5.70 21.23
C ARG A 268 -21.63 -7.19 21.22
N ASP A 269 -21.25 -7.85 20.11
CA ASP A 269 -21.47 -9.27 19.93
C ASP A 269 -20.14 -9.98 19.91
N VAL A 270 -20.03 -11.05 20.68
CA VAL A 270 -18.81 -11.86 20.77
C VAL A 270 -19.19 -13.32 20.64
N PHE A 271 -18.80 -13.93 19.51
CA PHE A 271 -18.80 -15.38 19.38
C PHE A 271 -17.48 -15.91 19.93
N ARG A 272 -17.56 -16.95 20.75
CA ARG A 272 -16.41 -17.71 21.25
C ARG A 272 -16.67 -19.19 21.10
N GLY A 273 -15.78 -19.91 20.43
CA GLY A 273 -15.96 -21.32 20.20
C GLY A 273 -14.77 -21.97 19.54
N PHE A 274 -15.03 -23.08 18.92
CA PHE A 274 -14.07 -23.88 18.21
C PHE A 274 -14.49 -24.00 16.75
N PHE A 275 -13.53 -24.19 15.88
CA PHE A 275 -13.80 -24.46 14.48
C PHE A 275 -13.37 -25.88 14.12
N SER A 276 -14.09 -26.46 13.19
CA SER A 276 -13.75 -27.72 12.55
C SER A 276 -13.93 -27.54 11.05
N ARG A 277 -12.92 -27.88 10.28
CA ARG A 277 -12.96 -27.80 8.83
C ARG A 277 -12.91 -29.20 8.24
N ALA A 278 -13.87 -29.52 7.38
CA ALA A 278 -13.94 -30.76 6.62
C ALA A 278 -14.26 -30.42 5.16
N ASP A 279 -13.29 -30.64 4.27
CA ASP A 279 -13.38 -30.36 2.82
C ASP A 279 -13.90 -28.93 2.51
N ASP A 280 -15.15 -28.85 2.03
CA ASP A 280 -15.85 -27.63 1.64
C ASP A 280 -16.68 -27.01 2.76
N ARG A 281 -16.63 -27.58 3.98
CA ARG A 281 -17.42 -27.13 5.13
C ARG A 281 -16.56 -26.67 6.28
N LEU A 282 -16.99 -25.58 6.89
CA LEU A 282 -16.44 -25.03 8.11
C LEU A 282 -17.55 -24.95 9.16
N THR A 283 -17.39 -25.66 10.25
CA THR A 283 -18.33 -25.63 11.38
C THR A 283 -17.74 -24.84 12.52
N LEU A 284 -18.49 -23.88 13.03
CA LEU A 284 -18.15 -23.08 14.20
C LEU A 284 -19.11 -23.46 15.33
N ASP A 285 -18.59 -24.13 16.35
CA ASP A 285 -19.34 -24.53 17.56
C ASP A 285 -18.92 -23.64 18.72
N GLY A 286 -19.86 -22.91 19.32
CA GLY A 286 -19.48 -21.97 20.37
C GLY A 286 -20.67 -21.32 21.06
N ARG A 287 -20.42 -20.11 21.59
CA ARG A 287 -21.41 -19.32 22.33
C ARG A 287 -21.43 -17.88 21.86
N ILE A 288 -22.62 -17.29 21.80
CA ILE A 288 -22.85 -15.87 21.69
C ILE A 288 -23.63 -15.44 22.94
N GLY A 289 -22.96 -14.70 23.84
CA GLY A 289 -23.54 -14.41 25.16
C GLY A 289 -23.71 -15.69 25.99
N THR A 290 -24.97 -16.00 26.32
CA THR A 290 -25.36 -17.22 27.07
C THR A 290 -25.76 -18.39 26.18
N ASP A 291 -26.07 -18.12 24.92
CA ASP A 291 -26.63 -19.10 23.99
C ASP A 291 -25.52 -19.90 23.30
N SER A 292 -25.69 -21.24 23.30
CA SER A 292 -24.84 -22.11 22.48
C SER A 292 -25.28 -22.03 21.03
N VAL A 293 -24.30 -21.85 20.12
CA VAL A 293 -24.56 -21.64 18.69
C VAL A 293 -23.68 -22.55 17.88
N ARG A 294 -24.27 -23.21 16.90
CA ARG A 294 -23.56 -23.92 15.82
C ARG A 294 -23.82 -23.22 14.52
N ILE A 295 -22.74 -22.82 13.82
CA ILE A 295 -22.80 -22.17 12.50
C ILE A 295 -22.12 -23.11 11.51
N VAL A 296 -22.86 -23.53 10.50
CA VAL A 296 -22.34 -24.34 9.41
C VAL A 296 -22.16 -23.45 8.19
N LEU A 297 -20.94 -23.44 7.71
CA LEU A 297 -20.49 -22.62 6.61
C LEU A 297 -20.01 -23.51 5.46
N ARG A 298 -20.30 -23.12 4.23
CA ARG A 298 -19.85 -23.79 3.01
C ARG A 298 -18.93 -22.88 2.22
N ASP A 299 -17.85 -23.46 1.69
CA ASP A 299 -16.93 -22.73 0.81
C ASP A 299 -17.68 -22.21 -0.43
N LEU A 300 -17.44 -20.96 -0.76
CA LEU A 300 -18.10 -20.25 -1.87
C LEU A 300 -17.38 -20.48 -3.21
N ARG A 301 -16.26 -21.24 -3.19
CA ARG A 301 -15.45 -21.54 -4.38
C ARG A 301 -16.05 -22.61 -5.26
#